data_19e092de63ced5a178c92bba8730d5c8
#
_entry.id   19e092de63ced5a178c92bba8730d5c8
#
_cell.length_a   1.000
_cell.length_b   1.000
_cell.length_c   1.000
_cell.angle_alpha   90.00
_cell.angle_beta   90.00
_cell.angle_gamma   90.00
#
_symmetry.space_group_name_H-M   'P 1'
#
loop_
_entity.id
_entity.type
_entity.pdbx_description
1 polymer ?
#
loop_
_entity_poly.entity_id
_entity_poly.type
_entity_poly.pdbx_seq_one_letter_code
_entity_poly.pdbx_strand_id
1 'polypeptide(L)'
;MFASSFVKRVTVGSGDAWSALDPTITHLTVSASTMNEVPLSRFIALKELMIGSGCLNSATALEVIGMSRLERLEVGSNSFRQVDGGSNHLFVKNCGVLKSVKIGDDSFVHFGVIEIESVPSLEELVMGDSCFSAVSFALKDLPKLKTIRFGSEVMKNCESVVFESAFCGVV
;
A
#
# COMPACT_ATOMS: atom_id res chain seq x y z
N MET A 1 -33.46 -12.42 -2.83
CA MET A 1 -32.41 -13.24 -2.18
C MET A 1 -31.23 -12.33 -1.92
N PHE A 2 -31.09 -11.82 -0.69
CA PHE A 2 -29.98 -10.96 -0.33
C PHE A 2 -28.76 -11.86 -0.10
N ALA A 3 -27.78 -11.79 -0.97
CA ALA A 3 -26.51 -12.44 -0.74
C ALA A 3 -25.87 -11.79 0.48
N SER A 4 -25.92 -12.47 1.61
CA SER A 4 -25.15 -12.11 2.79
C SER A 4 -23.68 -12.10 2.41
N SER A 5 -23.08 -10.92 2.30
CA SER A 5 -21.66 -10.81 2.05
C SER A 5 -20.93 -11.23 3.34
N PHE A 6 -20.56 -12.50 3.40
CA PHE A 6 -19.75 -13.00 4.52
C PHE A 6 -18.42 -12.25 4.56
N VAL A 7 -18.20 -11.54 5.64
CA VAL A 7 -16.91 -10.91 5.93
C VAL A 7 -15.96 -12.01 6.38
N LYS A 8 -14.98 -12.36 5.53
CA LYS A 8 -13.92 -13.31 5.88
C LYS A 8 -12.67 -12.53 6.27
N ARG A 9 -12.36 -12.53 7.57
CA ARG A 9 -11.17 -11.87 8.13
C ARG A 9 -10.12 -12.92 8.49
N VAL A 10 -8.87 -12.66 8.11
CA VAL A 10 -7.74 -13.53 8.42
C VAL A 10 -6.56 -12.69 8.84
N THR A 11 -5.83 -13.15 9.86
CA THR A 11 -4.54 -12.62 10.26
C THR A 11 -3.46 -13.65 9.97
N VAL A 12 -2.37 -13.23 9.34
CA VAL A 12 -1.24 -14.08 8.97
C VAL A 12 0.01 -13.62 9.71
N GLY A 13 0.59 -14.55 10.46
CA GLY A 13 1.79 -14.34 11.27
C GLY A 13 3.06 -15.01 10.74
N SER A 14 2.98 -15.80 9.66
CA SER A 14 4.14 -16.48 9.07
C SER A 14 3.98 -16.70 7.57
N GLY A 15 5.10 -16.85 6.87
CA GLY A 15 5.12 -17.11 5.42
C GLY A 15 4.42 -18.42 5.02
N ASP A 16 4.52 -19.45 5.84
CA ASP A 16 3.92 -20.76 5.55
C ASP A 16 2.40 -20.74 5.56
N ALA A 17 1.79 -19.90 6.41
CA ALA A 17 0.35 -19.75 6.46
C ALA A 17 -0.24 -19.08 5.21
N TRP A 18 0.57 -18.38 4.44
CA TRP A 18 0.13 -17.61 3.28
C TRP A 18 -0.43 -18.49 2.15
N SER A 19 0.23 -19.61 1.86
CA SER A 19 -0.19 -20.54 0.81
C SER A 19 -1.54 -21.21 1.09
N ALA A 20 -1.89 -21.35 2.37
CA ALA A 20 -3.13 -21.97 2.82
C ALA A 20 -4.33 -20.99 2.87
N LEU A 21 -4.12 -19.69 2.61
CA LEU A 21 -5.20 -18.72 2.66
C LEU A 21 -6.23 -18.94 1.55
N ASP A 22 -7.50 -18.85 1.93
CA ASP A 22 -8.61 -18.84 0.98
C ASP A 22 -8.56 -17.58 0.10
N PRO A 23 -8.51 -17.71 -1.24
CA PRO A 23 -8.52 -16.56 -2.14
C PRO A 23 -9.75 -15.65 -2.03
N THR A 24 -10.83 -16.13 -1.42
CA THR A 24 -12.08 -15.38 -1.23
C THR A 24 -12.13 -14.56 0.05
N ILE A 25 -11.03 -14.44 0.79
CA ILE A 25 -10.97 -13.55 1.96
C ILE A 25 -11.23 -12.10 1.55
N THR A 26 -11.90 -11.38 2.45
CA THR A 26 -12.27 -9.97 2.21
C THR A 26 -11.42 -8.99 3.02
N HIS A 27 -10.86 -9.43 4.13
CA HIS A 27 -10.02 -8.63 5.00
C HIS A 27 -8.79 -9.45 5.39
N LEU A 28 -7.62 -8.90 5.14
CA LEU A 28 -6.34 -9.53 5.43
C LEU A 28 -5.53 -8.63 6.36
N THR A 29 -5.11 -9.18 7.48
CA THR A 29 -4.12 -8.55 8.36
C THR A 29 -2.83 -9.36 8.29
N VAL A 30 -1.73 -8.71 7.96
CA VAL A 30 -0.39 -9.29 7.95
C VAL A 30 0.33 -8.85 9.22
N SER A 31 0.75 -9.80 10.04
CA SER A 31 1.50 -9.57 11.28
C SER A 31 2.88 -10.26 11.27
N ALA A 32 3.38 -10.59 10.08
CA ALA A 32 4.63 -11.31 9.89
C ALA A 32 5.80 -10.36 9.63
N SER A 33 6.91 -10.56 10.33
CA SER A 33 8.14 -9.78 10.15
C SER A 33 9.11 -10.35 9.10
N THR A 34 8.99 -11.63 8.77
CA THR A 34 10.01 -12.39 8.02
C THR A 34 9.63 -12.75 6.58
N MET A 35 8.53 -12.24 6.07
CA MET A 35 8.15 -12.49 4.67
C MET A 35 8.91 -11.54 3.74
N ASN A 36 9.39 -12.06 2.62
CA ASN A 36 10.09 -11.29 1.59
C ASN A 36 9.15 -10.77 0.51
N GLU A 37 7.95 -11.35 0.38
CA GLU A 37 6.98 -11.02 -0.66
C GLU A 37 5.56 -11.05 -0.12
N VAL A 38 4.70 -10.26 -0.72
CA VAL A 38 3.26 -10.18 -0.41
C VAL A 38 2.46 -10.49 -1.70
N PRO A 39 2.23 -11.78 -2.02
CA PRO A 39 1.57 -12.18 -3.26
C PRO A 39 0.06 -11.90 -3.20
N LEU A 40 -0.35 -10.67 -3.48
CA LEU A 40 -1.73 -10.20 -3.37
C LEU A 40 -2.62 -10.61 -4.54
N SER A 41 -2.07 -10.91 -5.70
CA SER A 41 -2.81 -11.13 -6.96
C SER A 41 -3.88 -12.23 -6.90
N ARG A 42 -3.74 -13.19 -5.99
CA ARG A 42 -4.71 -14.27 -5.80
C ARG A 42 -5.97 -13.86 -5.01
N PHE A 43 -5.95 -12.75 -4.28
CA PHE A 43 -7.04 -12.35 -3.39
C PHE A 43 -8.04 -11.43 -4.08
N ILE A 44 -8.78 -11.95 -5.03
CA ILE A 44 -9.72 -11.19 -5.89
C ILE A 44 -10.91 -10.58 -5.15
N ALA A 45 -11.22 -11.06 -3.94
CA ALA A 45 -12.32 -10.55 -3.12
C ALA A 45 -11.88 -9.56 -2.04
N LEU A 46 -10.57 -9.29 -1.92
CA LEU A 46 -10.00 -8.49 -0.85
C LEU A 46 -10.51 -7.04 -0.91
N LYS A 47 -11.04 -6.56 0.22
CA LYS A 47 -11.54 -5.21 0.42
C LYS A 47 -10.66 -4.37 1.31
N GLU A 48 -10.05 -5.00 2.31
CA GLU A 48 -9.13 -4.33 3.23
C GLU A 48 -7.84 -5.14 3.37
N LEU A 49 -6.71 -4.45 3.20
CA LEU A 49 -5.38 -4.95 3.50
C LEU A 49 -4.79 -4.09 4.61
N MET A 50 -4.46 -4.74 5.74
CA MET A 50 -3.79 -4.14 6.86
C MET A 50 -2.46 -4.86 7.08
N ILE A 51 -1.37 -4.12 7.07
CA ILE A 51 -0.03 -4.61 7.43
C ILE A 51 0.30 -4.01 8.79
N GLY A 52 0.57 -4.86 9.75
CA GLY A 52 0.88 -4.44 11.13
C GLY A 52 2.19 -3.68 11.24
N SER A 53 2.42 -3.04 12.36
CA SER A 53 3.69 -2.35 12.63
C SER A 53 4.85 -3.32 12.77
N GLY A 54 6.04 -2.92 12.32
CA GLY A 54 7.26 -3.73 12.35
C GLY A 54 7.25 -4.93 11.41
N CYS A 55 6.34 -4.98 10.44
CA CYS A 55 6.14 -6.12 9.56
C CYS A 55 6.89 -5.97 8.23
N LEU A 56 7.15 -7.11 7.58
CA LEU A 56 7.69 -7.20 6.22
C LEU A 56 9.04 -6.47 6.04
N ASN A 57 9.87 -6.44 7.08
CA ASN A 57 11.14 -5.73 7.07
C ASN A 57 12.22 -6.37 6.17
N SER A 58 11.96 -7.55 5.62
CA SER A 58 12.80 -8.19 4.61
C SER A 58 12.23 -8.07 3.19
N ALA A 59 11.04 -7.50 3.04
CA ALA A 59 10.41 -7.36 1.73
C ALA A 59 10.99 -6.16 0.95
N THR A 60 11.25 -6.39 -0.32
CA THR A 60 11.79 -5.39 -1.25
C THR A 60 10.72 -4.75 -2.12
N ALA A 61 9.51 -5.30 -2.10
CA ALA A 61 8.41 -4.78 -2.90
C ALA A 61 7.06 -4.92 -2.18
N LEU A 62 6.19 -3.94 -2.41
CA LEU A 62 4.76 -4.06 -2.19
C LEU A 62 4.03 -3.67 -3.48
N GLU A 63 3.41 -4.66 -4.11
CA GLU A 63 2.64 -4.47 -5.34
C GLU A 63 1.15 -4.68 -5.09
N VAL A 64 0.40 -3.59 -5.12
CA VAL A 64 -1.07 -3.56 -5.01
C VAL A 64 -1.61 -3.19 -6.39
N ILE A 65 -1.67 -4.18 -7.28
CA ILE A 65 -1.95 -3.95 -8.70
C ILE A 65 -3.24 -4.68 -9.12
N GLY A 66 -4.15 -3.95 -9.75
CA GLY A 66 -5.38 -4.52 -10.32
C GLY A 66 -6.37 -5.07 -9.29
N MET A 67 -6.28 -4.66 -8.03
CA MET A 67 -7.14 -5.14 -6.96
C MET A 67 -8.52 -4.46 -7.02
N SER A 68 -9.39 -5.01 -7.85
CA SER A 68 -10.67 -4.41 -8.24
C SER A 68 -11.68 -4.21 -7.10
N ARG A 69 -11.47 -4.86 -5.94
CA ARG A 69 -12.37 -4.75 -4.78
C ARG A 69 -11.71 -4.14 -3.56
N LEU A 70 -10.41 -3.83 -3.61
CA LEU A 70 -9.70 -3.24 -2.49
C LEU A 70 -10.15 -1.79 -2.27
N GLU A 71 -10.70 -1.52 -1.10
CA GLU A 71 -11.22 -0.22 -0.69
C GLU A 71 -10.27 0.53 0.25
N ARG A 72 -9.44 -0.22 1.01
CA ARG A 72 -8.52 0.34 2.00
C ARG A 72 -7.20 -0.41 2.04
N LEU A 73 -6.11 0.35 2.03
CA LEU A 73 -4.75 -0.11 2.29
C LEU A 73 -4.19 0.63 3.51
N GLU A 74 -3.74 -0.12 4.51
CA GLU A 74 -3.11 0.45 5.70
C GLU A 74 -1.82 -0.30 6.01
N VAL A 75 -0.74 0.44 6.22
CA VAL A 75 0.58 -0.08 6.61
C VAL A 75 0.96 0.58 7.93
N GLY A 76 1.23 -0.24 8.94
CA GLY A 76 1.66 0.22 10.25
C GLY A 76 3.09 0.77 10.24
N SER A 77 3.46 1.42 11.31
CA SER A 77 4.78 2.07 11.47
C SER A 77 5.93 1.04 11.50
N ASN A 78 7.14 1.48 11.13
CA ASN A 78 8.36 0.67 11.13
C ASN A 78 8.30 -0.58 10.24
N SER A 79 7.59 -0.52 9.13
CA SER A 79 7.40 -1.63 8.19
C SER A 79 8.17 -1.40 6.88
N PHE A 80 8.53 -2.49 6.19
CA PHE A 80 9.28 -2.41 4.92
C PHE A 80 10.60 -1.66 5.03
N ARG A 81 11.44 -2.05 5.97
CA ARG A 81 12.72 -1.37 6.27
C ARG A 81 13.94 -2.05 5.64
N GLN A 82 13.75 -2.90 4.62
CA GLN A 82 14.85 -3.57 3.94
C GLN A 82 15.86 -2.57 3.37
N VAL A 83 17.12 -2.74 3.75
CA VAL A 83 18.21 -1.80 3.41
C VAL A 83 18.85 -2.12 2.05
N ASP A 84 18.79 -3.39 1.60
CA ASP A 84 19.52 -3.85 0.44
C ASP A 84 18.68 -3.81 -0.83
N GLY A 85 19.09 -3.00 -1.79
CA GLY A 85 18.66 -3.07 -3.17
C GLY A 85 18.00 -1.82 -3.71
N GLY A 86 18.67 -1.12 -4.59
CA GLY A 86 18.16 0.07 -5.28
C GLY A 86 16.92 -0.14 -6.16
N SER A 87 16.29 -1.31 -6.11
CA SER A 87 15.04 -1.65 -6.83
C SER A 87 13.83 -1.81 -5.90
N ASN A 88 13.97 -1.49 -4.61
CA ASN A 88 12.84 -1.56 -3.69
C ASN A 88 11.73 -0.60 -4.13
N HIS A 89 10.48 -1.10 -4.22
CA HIS A 89 9.39 -0.29 -4.75
C HIS A 89 8.04 -0.54 -4.08
N LEU A 90 7.24 0.52 -4.02
CA LEU A 90 5.82 0.48 -3.70
C LEU A 90 5.02 0.87 -4.94
N PHE A 91 4.22 -0.06 -5.45
CA PHE A 91 3.29 0.19 -6.55
C PHE A 91 1.85 0.00 -6.08
N VAL A 92 1.04 1.03 -6.27
CA VAL A 92 -0.42 0.97 -6.09
C VAL A 92 -1.05 1.39 -7.42
N LYS A 93 -1.47 0.41 -8.23
CA LYS A 93 -1.89 0.68 -9.61
C LYS A 93 -3.20 -0.02 -9.98
N ASN A 94 -4.00 0.66 -10.80
CA ASN A 94 -5.23 0.08 -11.37
C ASN A 94 -6.22 -0.47 -10.34
N CYS A 95 -6.35 0.20 -9.20
CA CYS A 95 -7.25 -0.17 -8.09
C CYS A 95 -8.50 0.72 -8.12
N GLY A 96 -9.49 0.33 -8.92
CA GLY A 96 -10.64 1.18 -9.28
C GLY A 96 -11.53 1.65 -8.12
N VAL A 97 -11.57 0.93 -6.99
CA VAL A 97 -12.42 1.24 -5.83
C VAL A 97 -11.66 1.62 -4.57
N LEU A 98 -10.32 1.67 -4.61
CA LEU A 98 -9.47 2.03 -3.48
C LEU A 98 -9.68 3.50 -3.11
N LYS A 99 -10.07 3.75 -1.86
CA LYS A 99 -10.44 5.07 -1.34
C LYS A 99 -9.40 5.69 -0.43
N SER A 100 -8.67 4.85 0.30
CA SER A 100 -7.73 5.33 1.31
C SER A 100 -6.45 4.49 1.30
N VAL A 101 -5.32 5.19 1.32
CA VAL A 101 -3.98 4.63 1.54
C VAL A 101 -3.37 5.34 2.73
N LYS A 102 -3.01 4.57 3.76
CA LYS A 102 -2.37 5.08 4.98
C LYS A 102 -1.09 4.31 5.26
N ILE A 103 -0.03 5.03 5.52
CA ILE A 103 1.30 4.51 5.80
C ILE A 103 1.78 5.14 7.10
N GLY A 104 2.14 4.30 8.07
CA GLY A 104 2.65 4.73 9.37
C GLY A 104 4.10 5.18 9.32
N ASP A 105 4.56 5.80 10.40
CA ASP A 105 5.89 6.38 10.53
C ASP A 105 7.02 5.37 10.29
N ASP A 106 8.17 5.86 9.84
CA ASP A 106 9.38 5.08 9.61
C ASP A 106 9.19 3.85 8.70
N SER A 107 8.23 3.92 7.78
CA SER A 107 7.94 2.83 6.85
C SER A 107 8.47 3.12 5.45
N PHE A 108 8.88 2.06 4.74
CA PHE A 108 9.47 2.15 3.40
C PHE A 108 10.72 3.05 3.32
N VAL A 109 11.49 3.15 4.38
CA VAL A 109 12.62 4.11 4.51
C VAL A 109 13.64 3.97 3.38
N HIS A 110 13.87 2.75 2.88
CA HIS A 110 14.87 2.47 1.85
C HIS A 110 14.27 2.09 0.49
N PHE A 111 13.00 2.44 0.27
CA PHE A 111 12.34 2.20 -1.01
C PHE A 111 12.70 3.31 -2.00
N GLY A 112 13.22 2.91 -3.18
CA GLY A 112 13.71 3.84 -4.20
C GLY A 112 12.61 4.40 -5.10
N VAL A 113 11.54 3.64 -5.32
CA VAL A 113 10.46 4.03 -6.23
C VAL A 113 9.10 3.87 -5.57
N ILE A 114 8.29 4.93 -5.63
CA ILE A 114 6.91 4.92 -5.19
C ILE A 114 6.03 5.43 -6.32
N GLU A 115 5.06 4.62 -6.74
CA GLU A 115 4.08 5.01 -7.76
C GLU A 115 2.66 4.65 -7.32
N ILE A 116 1.80 5.66 -7.29
CA ILE A 116 0.35 5.51 -7.13
C ILE A 116 -0.30 6.03 -8.41
N GLU A 117 -0.86 5.14 -9.21
CA GLU A 117 -1.30 5.45 -10.57
C GLU A 117 -2.62 4.75 -10.91
N SER A 118 -3.49 5.45 -11.62
CA SER A 118 -4.77 4.93 -12.10
C SER A 118 -5.63 4.35 -10.96
N VAL A 119 -5.78 5.15 -9.89
CA VAL A 119 -6.60 4.84 -8.72
C VAL A 119 -7.75 5.85 -8.62
N PRO A 120 -8.76 5.75 -9.50
CA PRO A 120 -9.75 6.81 -9.73
C PRO A 120 -10.70 7.08 -8.57
N SER A 121 -10.73 6.22 -7.56
CA SER A 121 -11.55 6.41 -6.36
C SER A 121 -10.78 6.85 -5.14
N LEU A 122 -9.46 7.06 -5.23
CA LEU A 122 -8.63 7.46 -4.10
C LEU A 122 -9.02 8.87 -3.62
N GLU A 123 -9.39 8.96 -2.35
CA GLU A 123 -9.80 10.22 -1.72
C GLU A 123 -8.79 10.71 -0.68
N GLU A 124 -8.09 9.78 -0.04
CA GLU A 124 -7.16 10.08 1.05
C GLU A 124 -5.84 9.34 0.89
N LEU A 125 -4.73 10.07 0.97
CA LEU A 125 -3.37 9.56 1.03
C LEU A 125 -2.67 10.15 2.26
N VAL A 126 -2.26 9.30 3.19
CA VAL A 126 -1.56 9.69 4.41
C VAL A 126 -0.25 8.93 4.51
N MET A 127 0.84 9.63 4.73
CA MET A 127 2.17 9.09 5.00
C MET A 127 2.69 9.71 6.28
N GLY A 128 3.09 8.87 7.21
CA GLY A 128 3.64 9.28 8.50
C GLY A 128 5.04 9.90 8.40
N ASP A 129 5.64 10.18 9.52
CA ASP A 129 6.97 10.79 9.60
C ASP A 129 8.05 9.85 9.05
N SER A 130 9.11 10.42 8.49
CA SER A 130 10.32 9.72 8.04
C SER A 130 10.06 8.56 7.06
N CYS A 131 8.97 8.62 6.31
CA CYS A 131 8.68 7.67 5.25
C CYS A 131 9.45 8.02 3.98
N PHE A 132 9.91 6.98 3.27
CA PHE A 132 10.45 7.11 1.92
C PHE A 132 11.65 8.03 1.76
N SER A 133 12.85 7.49 1.83
CA SER A 133 14.04 8.16 1.25
C SER A 133 14.12 7.87 -0.26
N ALA A 134 12.97 8.00 -0.94
CA ALA A 134 12.79 7.55 -2.31
C ALA A 134 13.57 8.41 -3.30
N VAL A 135 14.10 7.78 -4.33
CA VAL A 135 14.68 8.45 -5.49
C VAL A 135 13.58 9.02 -6.38
N SER A 136 12.45 8.31 -6.50
CA SER A 136 11.33 8.71 -7.35
C SER A 136 9.99 8.51 -6.66
N PHE A 137 9.15 9.55 -6.74
CA PHE A 137 7.78 9.54 -6.23
C PHE A 137 6.82 10.05 -7.31
N ALA A 138 5.79 9.28 -7.63
CA ALA A 138 4.80 9.65 -8.63
C ALA A 138 3.36 9.39 -8.18
N LEU A 139 2.51 10.41 -8.36
CA LEU A 139 1.06 10.33 -8.24
C LEU A 139 0.45 10.67 -9.60
N LYS A 140 -0.28 9.72 -10.22
CA LYS A 140 -0.85 9.87 -11.56
C LYS A 140 -2.27 9.37 -11.62
N ASP A 141 -3.13 10.05 -12.36
CA ASP A 141 -4.54 9.66 -12.57
C ASP A 141 -5.31 9.40 -11.26
N LEU A 142 -5.35 10.39 -10.38
CA LEU A 142 -6.03 10.35 -9.08
C LEU A 142 -7.15 11.42 -9.01
N PRO A 143 -8.18 11.37 -9.85
CA PRO A 143 -9.13 12.48 -10.04
C PRO A 143 -10.02 12.78 -8.82
N LYS A 144 -10.11 11.86 -7.86
CA LYS A 144 -10.90 12.06 -6.63
C LYS A 144 -10.07 12.36 -5.40
N LEU A 145 -8.75 12.49 -5.53
CA LEU A 145 -7.87 12.75 -4.40
C LEU A 145 -8.16 14.13 -3.81
N LYS A 146 -8.60 14.14 -2.55
CA LYS A 146 -9.01 15.32 -1.80
C LYS A 146 -8.02 15.70 -0.71
N THR A 147 -7.40 14.68 -0.13
CA THR A 147 -6.53 14.85 1.04
C THR A 147 -5.23 14.15 0.82
N ILE A 148 -4.14 14.91 0.90
CA ILE A 148 -2.78 14.40 1.04
C ILE A 148 -2.24 14.94 2.35
N ARG A 149 -1.70 14.04 3.18
CA ARG A 149 -0.98 14.40 4.41
C ARG A 149 0.35 13.69 4.40
N PHE A 150 1.40 14.47 4.46
CA PHE A 150 2.76 14.00 4.65
C PHE A 150 3.25 14.44 6.03
N GLY A 151 3.80 13.50 6.77
CA GLY A 151 4.54 13.79 7.99
C GLY A 151 5.86 14.49 7.73
N SER A 152 6.61 14.69 8.76
CA SER A 152 7.95 15.30 8.69
C SER A 152 8.92 14.38 7.95
N GLU A 153 9.85 14.95 7.19
CA GLU A 153 10.94 14.24 6.50
C GLU A 153 10.48 13.17 5.49
N VAL A 154 9.23 13.22 5.04
CA VAL A 154 8.76 12.37 3.94
C VAL A 154 9.48 12.78 2.65
N MET A 155 10.01 11.80 1.91
CA MET A 155 10.74 12.00 0.65
C MET A 155 11.98 12.92 0.78
N LYS A 156 12.67 12.93 1.90
CA LYS A 156 13.79 13.84 2.21
C LYS A 156 14.89 13.86 1.14
N ASN A 157 15.14 12.76 0.45
CA ASN A 157 16.16 12.62 -0.58
C ASN A 157 15.56 12.36 -1.97
N CYS A 158 14.31 12.73 -2.19
CA CYS A 158 13.63 12.47 -3.45
C CYS A 158 14.21 13.33 -4.57
N GLU A 159 14.72 12.69 -5.62
CA GLU A 159 15.29 13.36 -6.79
C GLU A 159 14.22 13.71 -7.83
N SER A 160 13.13 12.97 -7.87
CA SER A 160 12.04 13.16 -8.82
C SER A 160 10.68 13.04 -8.14
N VAL A 161 9.87 14.09 -8.27
CA VAL A 161 8.48 14.10 -7.81
C VAL A 161 7.58 14.45 -9.00
N VAL A 162 6.63 13.57 -9.29
CA VAL A 162 5.69 13.73 -10.40
C VAL A 162 4.25 13.73 -9.87
N PHE A 163 3.51 14.80 -10.21
CA PHE A 163 2.06 14.88 -10.00
C PHE A 163 1.39 15.12 -11.35
N GLU A 164 0.80 14.08 -11.95
CA GLU A 164 0.10 14.15 -13.23
C GLU A 164 -1.37 13.81 -13.04
N SER A 165 -2.25 14.74 -13.47
CA SER A 165 -3.72 14.56 -13.41
C SER A 165 -4.22 14.13 -12.02
N ALA A 166 -3.44 14.41 -10.97
CA ALA A 166 -3.76 14.03 -9.61
C ALA A 166 -4.84 14.91 -8.99
N PHE A 167 -5.06 16.10 -9.56
CA PHE A 167 -5.95 17.09 -8.96
C PHE A 167 -6.90 17.66 -9.99
N CYS A 168 -8.11 17.17 -10.02
CA CYS A 168 -9.21 17.87 -10.66
C CYS A 168 -9.96 18.68 -9.59
N GLY A 169 -9.52 19.92 -9.34
CA GLY A 169 -10.31 20.88 -8.57
C GLY A 169 -9.81 21.23 -7.17
N VAL A 170 -8.55 21.61 -7.03
CA VAL A 170 -8.13 22.47 -5.92
C VAL A 170 -7.82 23.86 -6.50
N VAL A 171 -8.78 24.76 -6.39
CA VAL A 171 -8.60 26.21 -6.46
C VAL A 171 -8.61 26.74 -5.05
#